data_8fb38f69fc2334fde62fafa17a90f113
#
_entry.id   8fb38f69fc2334fde62fafa17a90f113
#
_cell.length_a   1.000
_cell.length_b   1.000
_cell.length_c   1.000
_cell.angle_alpha   90.00
_cell.angle_beta   90.00
_cell.angle_gamma   90.00
#
_symmetry.space_group_name_H-M   'P 1'
#
loop_
_entity.id
_entity.type
_entity.pdbx_description
1 polymer ?
#
loop_
_entity_poly.entity_id
_entity_poly.type
_entity_poly.pdbx_seq_one_letter_code
_entity_poly.pdbx_strand_id
1 'polypeptide(L)'
;AISPVNSKRIWVMVEADNGGLFRSDDGGNNWEKVNSNRALRQRAWYYTRIYADTQNEDKVFVLNVSYGVSTDGGKTFTLKNAPHGDHHDLWIDPNNNMRMVMADDGGAQVSNDGGDNWSTYFNQPTAQFYRVSTDNSFPYRIYGAQQDNSTVRIKHRTSSSSITERDWEPSAGGESAHLAPDPKNNNIVFGGTYKGYMMMQDHSNGQIRSVNVWPDNPAGSGAEVMKYRFNWNFPVMFSPNNPNKLYAGSNYLHVSENSGQTWKTISPDLTRNIPETIMSSGGPITQDNTGAEYYANIFAIAESKLEEGVIWVGSDDGLIHITKDGGKTWENITPPKKLSPELNMINSCLLYTSDAADETE
;
A
#
# COMPACT_ATOMS: atom_id res chain seq x y z
N ALA A 1 -8.86 12.04 -25.19
CA ALA A 1 -9.57 11.06 -26.03
C ALA A 1 -10.14 11.73 -27.27
N ILE A 2 -10.19 11.00 -28.36
CA ILE A 2 -10.86 11.43 -29.64
C ILE A 2 -12.02 10.45 -29.86
N SER A 3 -13.19 10.99 -30.20
CA SER A 3 -14.33 10.14 -30.54
C SER A 3 -14.07 9.33 -31.81
N PRO A 4 -14.22 8.00 -31.80
CA PRO A 4 -14.16 7.19 -33.02
C PRO A 4 -15.32 7.46 -33.97
N VAL A 5 -16.44 7.97 -33.48
CA VAL A 5 -17.64 8.26 -34.24
C VAL A 5 -17.55 9.63 -34.95
N ASN A 6 -16.91 10.59 -34.27
CA ASN A 6 -16.73 11.95 -34.77
C ASN A 6 -15.32 12.46 -34.43
N SER A 7 -14.39 12.38 -35.36
CA SER A 7 -12.98 12.76 -35.16
C SER A 7 -12.77 14.25 -34.86
N LYS A 8 -13.77 15.11 -35.01
CA LYS A 8 -13.71 16.50 -34.57
C LYS A 8 -14.02 16.68 -33.08
N ARG A 9 -14.65 15.67 -32.47
CA ARG A 9 -14.94 15.70 -31.04
C ARG A 9 -13.77 15.10 -30.23
N ILE A 10 -13.18 15.94 -29.40
CA ILE A 10 -11.98 15.63 -28.60
C ILE A 10 -12.23 16.04 -27.16
N TRP A 11 -11.82 15.22 -26.21
CA TRP A 11 -11.82 15.56 -24.80
C TRP A 11 -10.40 15.56 -24.25
N VAL A 12 -10.11 16.51 -23.35
CA VAL A 12 -8.86 16.64 -22.63
C VAL A 12 -9.15 16.90 -21.15
N MET A 13 -8.58 16.09 -20.26
CA MET A 13 -8.57 16.37 -18.84
C MET A 13 -7.36 17.25 -18.53
N VAL A 14 -7.60 18.40 -17.90
CA VAL A 14 -6.54 19.35 -17.53
C VAL A 14 -6.40 19.42 -16.02
N GLU A 15 -5.20 19.14 -15.53
CA GLU A 15 -4.82 19.34 -14.15
C GLU A 15 -4.24 20.75 -13.99
N ALA A 16 -5.01 21.63 -13.37
CA ALA A 16 -4.66 23.01 -13.07
C ALA A 16 -5.63 23.56 -12.02
N ASP A 17 -5.36 24.75 -11.46
CA ASP A 17 -6.28 25.42 -10.53
C ASP A 17 -7.67 25.59 -11.14
N ASN A 18 -7.71 26.06 -12.40
CA ASN A 18 -8.92 26.12 -13.21
C ASN A 18 -9.12 24.90 -14.12
N GLY A 19 -8.54 23.74 -13.76
CA GLY A 19 -8.62 22.52 -14.53
C GLY A 19 -10.03 21.93 -14.56
N GLY A 20 -10.18 20.87 -15.37
CA GLY A 20 -11.41 20.14 -15.58
C GLY A 20 -11.39 19.39 -16.88
N LEU A 21 -12.57 18.90 -17.30
CA LEU A 21 -12.75 18.29 -18.61
C LEU A 21 -13.08 19.37 -19.63
N PHE A 22 -12.26 19.44 -20.66
CA PHE A 22 -12.45 20.32 -21.82
C PHE A 22 -12.86 19.48 -23.02
N ARG A 23 -13.73 20.04 -23.87
CA ARG A 23 -14.17 19.42 -25.10
C ARG A 23 -13.98 20.39 -26.26
N SER A 24 -13.55 19.85 -27.39
CA SER A 24 -13.60 20.50 -28.71
C SER A 24 -14.56 19.73 -29.60
N ASP A 25 -15.31 20.44 -30.44
CA ASP A 25 -16.21 19.89 -31.45
C ASP A 25 -15.75 20.24 -32.88
N ASP A 26 -14.54 20.84 -33.03
CA ASP A 26 -14.00 21.33 -34.30
C ASP A 26 -12.53 20.85 -34.55
N GLY A 27 -12.15 19.75 -33.97
CA GLY A 27 -10.82 19.15 -34.16
C GLY A 27 -9.70 19.85 -33.39
N GLY A 28 -10.02 20.49 -32.26
CA GLY A 28 -9.07 21.13 -31.38
C GLY A 28 -8.82 22.62 -31.64
N ASN A 29 -9.57 23.25 -32.55
CA ASN A 29 -9.43 24.68 -32.82
C ASN A 29 -10.04 25.54 -31.72
N ASN A 30 -11.19 25.11 -31.18
CA ASN A 30 -11.81 25.76 -30.01
C ASN A 30 -12.12 24.75 -28.91
N TRP A 31 -12.07 25.21 -27.67
CA TRP A 31 -12.25 24.39 -26.49
C TRP A 31 -13.24 25.01 -25.51
N GLU A 32 -14.14 24.21 -25.01
CA GLU A 32 -15.07 24.54 -23.93
C GLU A 32 -14.78 23.70 -22.70
N LYS A 33 -14.70 24.31 -21.50
CA LYS A 33 -14.68 23.56 -20.26
C LYS A 33 -16.10 23.05 -19.98
N VAL A 34 -16.33 21.77 -20.17
CA VAL A 34 -17.65 21.15 -20.03
C VAL A 34 -17.92 20.63 -18.63
N ASN A 35 -16.86 20.33 -17.83
CA ASN A 35 -17.02 19.83 -16.48
C ASN A 35 -15.84 20.22 -15.57
N SER A 36 -16.14 20.57 -14.30
CA SER A 36 -15.12 20.95 -13.31
C SER A 36 -15.09 20.05 -12.07
N ASN A 37 -15.82 18.93 -12.09
CA ASN A 37 -15.90 18.04 -10.94
C ASN A 37 -14.53 17.45 -10.61
N ARG A 38 -14.05 17.70 -9.39
CA ARG A 38 -12.75 17.21 -8.91
C ARG A 38 -12.70 15.69 -8.72
N ALA A 39 -13.86 15.04 -8.52
CA ALA A 39 -13.90 13.58 -8.40
C ALA A 39 -13.43 12.86 -9.67
N LEU A 40 -13.45 13.53 -10.83
CA LEU A 40 -12.95 12.98 -12.10
C LEU A 40 -11.44 13.13 -12.28
N ARG A 41 -10.73 13.82 -11.39
CA ARG A 41 -9.29 14.14 -11.50
C ARG A 41 -8.56 14.08 -10.17
N GLN A 42 -8.97 13.16 -9.31
CA GLN A 42 -8.21 12.84 -8.08
C GLN A 42 -6.92 12.13 -8.47
N ARG A 43 -5.83 12.40 -7.76
CA ARG A 43 -4.52 11.82 -7.99
C ARG A 43 -4.18 11.78 -9.49
N ALA A 44 -4.20 12.96 -10.14
CA ALA A 44 -4.11 13.07 -11.59
C ALA A 44 -2.83 12.47 -12.20
N TRP A 45 -1.76 12.36 -11.44
CA TRP A 45 -0.52 11.66 -11.82
C TRP A 45 -0.68 10.11 -11.86
N TYR A 46 -1.75 9.57 -11.24
CA TYR A 46 -1.98 8.13 -11.09
C TYR A 46 -3.18 7.64 -11.92
N TYR A 47 -4.29 8.40 -11.94
CA TYR A 47 -5.53 8.09 -12.67
C TYR A 47 -5.80 9.10 -13.79
N THR A 48 -7.11 9.40 -14.01
CA THR A 48 -7.69 10.40 -14.90
C THR A 48 -7.55 10.10 -16.38
N ARG A 49 -7.63 8.84 -16.77
CA ARG A 49 -7.70 8.45 -18.18
C ARG A 49 -9.11 8.64 -18.72
N ILE A 50 -9.22 9.07 -19.97
CA ILE A 50 -10.49 9.33 -20.68
C ILE A 50 -10.61 8.33 -21.81
N TYR A 51 -11.80 7.75 -21.96
CA TYR A 51 -12.17 6.84 -23.04
C TYR A 51 -13.47 7.32 -23.69
N ALA A 52 -13.44 7.47 -25.02
CA ALA A 52 -14.62 7.74 -25.79
C ALA A 52 -15.33 6.45 -26.18
N ASP A 53 -16.64 6.42 -26.11
CA ASP A 53 -17.44 5.29 -26.59
C ASP A 53 -17.23 5.06 -28.08
N THR A 54 -17.20 3.79 -28.50
CA THR A 54 -16.88 3.39 -29.86
C THR A 54 -18.03 3.58 -30.85
N GLN A 55 -19.27 3.77 -30.37
CA GLN A 55 -20.47 3.87 -31.19
C GLN A 55 -21.37 5.08 -30.86
N ASN A 56 -21.09 5.78 -29.74
CA ASN A 56 -21.86 6.95 -29.31
C ASN A 56 -20.92 8.14 -29.07
N GLU A 57 -21.06 9.18 -29.93
CA GLU A 57 -20.20 10.36 -29.84
C GLU A 57 -20.38 11.21 -28.59
N ASP A 58 -21.51 11.05 -27.86
CA ASP A 58 -21.79 11.77 -26.61
C ASP A 58 -21.41 10.99 -25.35
N LYS A 59 -21.05 9.71 -25.52
CA LYS A 59 -20.69 8.88 -24.36
C LYS A 59 -19.20 8.86 -24.14
N VAL A 60 -18.79 9.20 -22.91
CA VAL A 60 -17.37 9.26 -22.50
C VAL A 60 -17.21 8.76 -21.06
N PHE A 61 -16.08 8.11 -20.83
CA PHE A 61 -15.70 7.55 -19.52
C PHE A 61 -14.46 8.25 -19.00
N VAL A 62 -14.42 8.47 -17.70
CA VAL A 62 -13.22 8.96 -17.00
C VAL A 62 -12.90 7.99 -15.89
N LEU A 63 -11.71 7.41 -15.91
CA LEU A 63 -11.25 6.46 -14.90
C LEU A 63 -10.59 7.18 -13.74
N ASN A 64 -10.92 6.72 -12.54
CA ASN A 64 -10.39 7.22 -11.27
C ASN A 64 -10.63 6.16 -10.18
N VAL A 65 -10.61 6.52 -8.88
CA VAL A 65 -11.04 5.64 -7.77
C VAL A 65 -12.39 4.98 -8.08
N SER A 66 -13.39 5.81 -8.46
CA SER A 66 -14.60 5.37 -9.17
C SER A 66 -14.50 5.83 -10.62
N TYR A 67 -15.10 5.13 -11.57
CA TYR A 67 -15.15 5.63 -12.94
C TYR A 67 -16.40 6.45 -13.18
N GLY A 68 -16.25 7.54 -13.94
CA GLY A 68 -17.34 8.40 -14.34
C GLY A 68 -17.85 8.04 -15.72
N VAL A 69 -19.18 8.00 -15.90
CA VAL A 69 -19.84 7.81 -17.19
C VAL A 69 -20.66 9.06 -17.52
N SER A 70 -20.42 9.63 -18.68
CA SER A 70 -21.23 10.72 -19.27
C SER A 70 -21.93 10.22 -20.54
N THR A 71 -23.13 10.68 -20.77
CA THR A 71 -23.91 10.45 -22.02
C THR A 71 -24.34 11.75 -22.70
N ASP A 72 -23.77 12.87 -22.26
CA ASP A 72 -24.10 14.23 -22.77
C ASP A 72 -22.83 14.99 -23.19
N GLY A 73 -21.83 14.24 -23.65
CA GLY A 73 -20.59 14.82 -24.17
C GLY A 73 -19.65 15.35 -23.07
N GLY A 74 -19.74 14.82 -21.85
CA GLY A 74 -18.89 15.20 -20.75
C GLY A 74 -19.41 16.32 -19.85
N LYS A 75 -20.64 16.76 -20.02
CA LYS A 75 -21.21 17.83 -19.20
C LYS A 75 -21.60 17.36 -17.82
N THR A 76 -22.23 16.19 -17.75
CA THR A 76 -22.56 15.54 -16.47
C THR A 76 -21.99 14.13 -16.41
N PHE A 77 -21.69 13.67 -15.19
CA PHE A 77 -21.15 12.34 -14.94
C PHE A 77 -21.91 11.65 -13.84
N THR A 78 -22.22 10.37 -14.06
CA THR A 78 -22.60 9.43 -13.01
C THR A 78 -21.38 8.64 -12.61
N LEU A 79 -21.01 8.67 -11.33
CA LEU A 79 -19.93 7.84 -10.80
C LEU A 79 -20.43 6.42 -10.59
N LYS A 80 -19.66 5.44 -11.06
CA LYS A 80 -19.90 4.01 -10.94
C LYS A 80 -18.65 3.32 -10.40
N ASN A 81 -18.81 2.09 -9.92
CA ASN A 81 -17.73 1.20 -9.54
C ASN A 81 -17.84 -0.12 -10.28
N ALA A 82 -16.72 -0.68 -10.70
CA ALA A 82 -16.57 -2.10 -10.95
C ALA A 82 -16.45 -2.87 -9.62
N PRO A 83 -16.32 -4.19 -9.59
CA PRO A 83 -16.18 -4.95 -8.35
C PRO A 83 -14.99 -4.54 -7.46
N HIS A 84 -13.94 -3.93 -8.03
CA HIS A 84 -12.85 -3.28 -7.31
C HIS A 84 -12.76 -1.81 -7.70
N GLY A 85 -12.10 -0.98 -6.89
CA GLY A 85 -11.81 0.42 -7.17
C GLY A 85 -10.48 0.62 -7.90
N ASP A 86 -10.10 1.88 -8.05
CA ASP A 86 -8.81 2.28 -8.63
C ASP A 86 -8.65 1.80 -10.08
N HIS A 87 -9.46 2.41 -10.97
CA HIS A 87 -9.59 2.00 -12.35
C HIS A 87 -8.48 2.61 -13.21
N HIS A 88 -7.74 1.77 -13.95
CA HIS A 88 -6.56 2.18 -14.71
C HIS A 88 -6.70 2.09 -16.22
N ASP A 89 -7.49 1.15 -16.74
CA ASP A 89 -7.66 0.98 -18.18
C ASP A 89 -9.05 0.49 -18.52
N LEU A 90 -9.53 0.87 -19.72
CA LEU A 90 -10.83 0.49 -20.25
C LEU A 90 -10.73 0.19 -21.74
N TRP A 91 -11.04 -1.02 -22.13
CA TRP A 91 -11.26 -1.37 -23.51
C TRP A 91 -12.76 -1.48 -23.83
N ILE A 92 -13.19 -0.88 -24.94
CA ILE A 92 -14.57 -0.93 -25.42
C ILE A 92 -14.54 -1.56 -26.82
N ASP A 93 -15.32 -2.62 -27.03
CA ASP A 93 -15.38 -3.31 -28.32
C ASP A 93 -15.84 -2.33 -29.41
N PRO A 94 -15.06 -2.11 -30.50
CA PRO A 94 -15.41 -1.22 -31.57
C PRO A 94 -16.68 -1.63 -32.35
N ASN A 95 -17.03 -2.92 -32.34
CA ASN A 95 -18.20 -3.47 -33.03
C ASN A 95 -19.43 -3.61 -32.12
N ASN A 96 -19.24 -3.56 -30.79
CA ASN A 96 -20.32 -3.67 -29.83
C ASN A 96 -19.95 -3.00 -28.51
N ASN A 97 -20.28 -1.73 -28.34
CA ASN A 97 -19.94 -0.93 -27.18
C ASN A 97 -20.57 -1.39 -25.85
N MET A 98 -21.44 -2.40 -25.91
CA MET A 98 -21.93 -3.08 -24.68
C MET A 98 -20.89 -4.04 -24.10
N ARG A 99 -19.89 -4.47 -24.89
CA ARG A 99 -18.78 -5.30 -24.46
C ARG A 99 -17.60 -4.44 -24.03
N MET A 100 -17.18 -4.63 -22.80
CA MET A 100 -16.11 -3.84 -22.21
C MET A 100 -15.21 -4.71 -21.33
N VAL A 101 -13.94 -4.33 -21.23
CA VAL A 101 -12.99 -4.87 -20.26
C VAL A 101 -12.44 -3.70 -19.45
N MET A 102 -12.58 -3.77 -18.14
CA MET A 102 -12.02 -2.82 -17.17
C MET A 102 -10.83 -3.46 -16.48
N ALA A 103 -9.75 -2.70 -16.31
CA ALA A 103 -8.63 -3.06 -15.46
C ALA A 103 -8.57 -2.11 -14.27
N ASP A 104 -8.47 -2.67 -13.08
CA ASP A 104 -8.34 -1.98 -11.80
C ASP A 104 -7.38 -2.71 -10.87
N ASP A 105 -7.16 -2.20 -9.65
CA ASP A 105 -6.20 -2.79 -8.73
C ASP A 105 -6.61 -4.18 -8.18
N GLY A 106 -7.86 -4.60 -8.42
CA GLY A 106 -8.31 -5.98 -8.16
C GLY A 106 -8.04 -6.96 -9.30
N GLY A 107 -7.78 -6.46 -10.51
CA GLY A 107 -7.56 -7.28 -11.70
C GLY A 107 -8.30 -6.78 -12.94
N ALA A 108 -8.89 -7.68 -13.72
CA ALA A 108 -9.65 -7.34 -14.91
C ALA A 108 -11.07 -7.92 -14.85
N GLN A 109 -12.04 -7.14 -15.27
CA GLN A 109 -13.45 -7.51 -15.29
C GLN A 109 -14.04 -7.27 -16.68
N VAL A 110 -15.02 -8.09 -17.04
CA VAL A 110 -15.76 -8.02 -18.31
C VAL A 110 -17.18 -7.59 -18.07
N SER A 111 -17.65 -6.65 -18.88
CA SER A 111 -19.07 -6.29 -18.98
C SER A 111 -19.60 -6.64 -20.37
N ASN A 112 -20.86 -7.05 -20.46
CA ASN A 112 -21.58 -7.28 -21.70
C ASN A 112 -22.85 -6.39 -21.83
N ASP A 113 -23.00 -5.43 -20.94
CA ASP A 113 -24.15 -4.52 -20.87
C ASP A 113 -23.75 -3.04 -20.72
N GLY A 114 -22.56 -2.69 -21.23
CA GLY A 114 -22.08 -1.31 -21.26
C GLY A 114 -21.63 -0.75 -19.93
N GLY A 115 -21.23 -1.63 -18.99
CA GLY A 115 -20.72 -1.27 -17.66
C GLY A 115 -21.81 -1.18 -16.59
N ASP A 116 -23.00 -1.75 -16.82
CA ASP A 116 -24.02 -1.83 -15.78
C ASP A 116 -23.78 -3.00 -14.82
N ASN A 117 -23.25 -4.11 -15.34
CA ASN A 117 -22.77 -5.23 -14.54
C ASN A 117 -21.39 -5.68 -15.01
N TRP A 118 -20.59 -6.19 -14.08
CA TRP A 118 -19.23 -6.66 -14.30
C TRP A 118 -19.04 -8.09 -13.76
N SER A 119 -18.16 -8.85 -14.41
CA SER A 119 -17.71 -10.14 -13.87
C SER A 119 -16.91 -9.94 -12.58
N THR A 120 -16.76 -11.01 -11.80
CA THR A 120 -15.86 -10.99 -10.64
C THR A 120 -14.39 -11.00 -11.07
N TYR A 121 -13.50 -10.49 -10.21
CA TYR A 121 -12.04 -10.65 -10.30
C TYR A 121 -11.51 -11.80 -9.44
N PHE A 122 -12.32 -12.42 -8.59
CA PHE A 122 -11.91 -13.53 -7.71
C PHE A 122 -11.46 -14.81 -8.43
N ASN A 123 -11.67 -14.89 -9.73
CA ASN A 123 -11.20 -16.01 -10.55
C ASN A 123 -9.77 -15.82 -11.09
N GLN A 124 -9.08 -14.76 -10.69
CA GLN A 124 -7.71 -14.46 -11.12
C GLN A 124 -6.73 -14.86 -10.02
N PRO A 125 -5.84 -15.83 -10.25
CA PRO A 125 -4.93 -16.35 -9.23
C PRO A 125 -3.68 -15.46 -9.09
N THR A 126 -3.87 -14.16 -8.91
CA THR A 126 -2.81 -13.17 -8.78
C THR A 126 -2.98 -12.40 -7.49
N ALA A 127 -1.86 -12.12 -6.80
CA ALA A 127 -1.82 -11.32 -5.59
C ALA A 127 -0.42 -10.75 -5.40
N GLN A 128 -0.32 -9.55 -4.88
CA GLN A 128 0.94 -8.95 -4.47
C GLN A 128 1.04 -8.96 -2.94
N PHE A 129 2.00 -9.74 -2.43
CA PHE A 129 2.31 -9.79 -1.00
C PHE A 129 3.64 -9.09 -0.74
N TYR A 130 3.68 -8.23 0.28
CA TYR A 130 4.91 -7.53 0.67
C TYR A 130 5.77 -8.35 1.59
N ARG A 131 5.17 -8.98 2.60
CA ARG A 131 5.85 -9.72 3.66
C ARG A 131 5.08 -10.98 4.01
N VAL A 132 5.82 -11.99 4.46
CA VAL A 132 5.27 -13.27 4.89
C VAL A 132 5.81 -13.58 6.29
N SER A 133 4.92 -13.99 7.18
CA SER A 133 5.27 -14.52 8.50
C SER A 133 4.54 -15.84 8.77
N THR A 134 4.99 -16.56 9.80
CA THR A 134 4.38 -17.82 10.23
C THR A 134 4.20 -17.84 11.73
N ASP A 135 3.23 -18.62 12.22
CA ASP A 135 3.05 -18.89 13.64
C ASP A 135 3.70 -20.23 14.06
N ASN A 136 3.62 -20.54 15.36
CA ASN A 136 4.16 -21.76 15.96
C ASN A 136 3.13 -22.88 16.11
N SER A 137 1.95 -22.76 15.46
CA SER A 137 0.93 -23.83 15.53
C SER A 137 1.30 -25.03 14.65
N PHE A 138 0.60 -26.14 14.87
CA PHE A 138 0.67 -27.27 13.93
C PHE A 138 -0.75 -27.71 13.52
N PRO A 139 -1.08 -27.67 12.22
CA PRO A 139 -0.34 -27.06 11.12
C PRO A 139 -0.08 -25.57 11.35
N TYR A 140 1.12 -25.07 11.03
CA TYR A 140 1.39 -23.64 11.14
C TYR A 140 0.59 -22.85 10.12
N ARG A 141 0.31 -21.59 10.46
CA ARG A 141 -0.33 -20.67 9.52
C ARG A 141 0.72 -19.77 8.87
N ILE A 142 0.43 -19.40 7.64
CA ILE A 142 1.13 -18.39 6.87
C ILE A 142 0.30 -17.12 6.90
N TYR A 143 0.95 -15.99 7.11
CA TYR A 143 0.33 -14.66 7.19
C TYR A 143 0.93 -13.75 6.14
N GLY A 144 0.10 -12.94 5.50
CA GLY A 144 0.53 -11.94 4.55
C GLY A 144 -0.51 -10.85 4.35
N ALA A 145 -0.05 -9.68 3.93
CA ALA A 145 -0.90 -8.59 3.48
C ALA A 145 -0.86 -8.51 1.97
N GLN A 146 -2.02 -8.46 1.36
CA GLN A 146 -2.20 -8.36 -0.08
C GLN A 146 -2.54 -6.93 -0.45
N GLN A 147 -1.72 -6.31 -1.28
CA GLN A 147 -1.93 -4.96 -1.75
C GLN A 147 -3.34 -4.80 -2.35
N ASP A 148 -3.95 -3.65 -2.08
CA ASP A 148 -5.28 -3.22 -2.52
C ASP A 148 -6.43 -4.14 -2.08
N ASN A 149 -6.14 -5.09 -1.20
CA ASN A 149 -7.15 -6.00 -0.64
C ASN A 149 -7.08 -6.01 0.90
N SER A 150 -6.66 -7.12 1.48
CA SER A 150 -6.66 -7.27 2.94
C SER A 150 -5.49 -8.14 3.38
N THR A 151 -5.38 -8.33 4.68
CA THR A 151 -4.51 -9.35 5.26
C THR A 151 -5.16 -10.71 5.17
N VAL A 152 -4.35 -11.75 5.10
CA VAL A 152 -4.80 -13.13 5.10
C VAL A 152 -3.94 -13.97 6.04
N ARG A 153 -4.57 -14.94 6.71
CA ARG A 153 -3.87 -16.08 7.32
C ARG A 153 -4.45 -17.38 6.81
N ILE A 154 -3.59 -18.36 6.58
CA ILE A 154 -3.96 -19.65 6.02
C ILE A 154 -3.09 -20.76 6.59
N LYS A 155 -3.68 -21.93 6.90
CA LYS A 155 -2.88 -23.10 7.29
C LYS A 155 -2.08 -23.62 6.10
N HIS A 156 -0.80 -23.98 6.31
CA HIS A 156 0.03 -24.54 5.23
C HIS A 156 -0.47 -25.90 4.72
N ARG A 157 -1.33 -26.56 5.47
CA ARG A 157 -2.03 -27.80 5.07
C ARG A 157 -3.36 -27.93 5.79
N THR A 158 -4.29 -28.66 5.17
CA THR A 158 -5.59 -29.02 5.75
C THR A 158 -5.76 -30.53 5.80
N SER A 159 -6.84 -31.02 6.38
CA SER A 159 -7.22 -32.45 6.30
C SER A 159 -7.85 -32.82 4.96
N SER A 160 -8.12 -31.86 4.09
CA SER A 160 -8.65 -32.06 2.74
C SER A 160 -7.54 -32.31 1.73
N SER A 161 -7.90 -32.72 0.52
CA SER A 161 -6.95 -32.94 -0.60
C SER A 161 -6.35 -31.65 -1.14
N SER A 162 -6.95 -30.48 -0.85
CA SER A 162 -6.50 -29.16 -1.32
C SER A 162 -6.84 -28.08 -0.31
N ILE A 163 -6.07 -27.00 -0.35
CA ILE A 163 -6.42 -25.73 0.30
C ILE A 163 -7.40 -25.01 -0.60
N THR A 164 -8.46 -24.48 -0.03
CA THR A 164 -9.54 -23.77 -0.74
C THR A 164 -9.81 -22.43 -0.09
N GLU A 165 -10.70 -21.66 -0.69
CA GLU A 165 -11.17 -20.37 -0.18
C GLU A 165 -11.70 -20.43 1.28
N ARG A 166 -12.18 -21.58 1.70
CA ARG A 166 -12.68 -21.79 3.08
C ARG A 166 -11.57 -21.89 4.13
N ASP A 167 -10.34 -22.07 3.70
CA ASP A 167 -9.21 -22.33 4.58
C ASP A 167 -8.46 -21.05 4.97
N TRP A 168 -8.76 -19.91 4.35
CA TRP A 168 -8.17 -18.64 4.67
C TRP A 168 -9.17 -17.68 5.33
N GLU A 169 -8.67 -16.79 6.13
CA GLU A 169 -9.44 -15.80 6.85
C GLU A 169 -8.67 -14.46 6.94
N PRO A 170 -9.35 -13.31 6.97
CA PRO A 170 -8.71 -12.03 7.23
C PRO A 170 -8.03 -12.02 8.59
N SER A 171 -6.98 -11.21 8.73
CA SER A 171 -6.24 -11.05 9.97
C SER A 171 -6.04 -9.57 10.32
N ALA A 172 -5.23 -9.28 11.35
CA ALA A 172 -4.94 -7.91 11.76
C ALA A 172 -4.23 -7.11 10.67
N GLY A 173 -4.36 -5.79 10.72
CA GLY A 173 -3.69 -4.88 9.79
C GLY A 173 -4.48 -4.58 8.52
N GLY A 174 -3.82 -3.92 7.59
CA GLY A 174 -4.33 -3.58 6.27
C GLY A 174 -3.46 -4.16 5.16
N GLU A 175 -3.71 -3.75 3.95
CA GLU A 175 -3.11 -4.28 2.71
C GLU A 175 -1.58 -4.25 2.64
N SER A 176 -0.92 -3.42 3.44
CA SER A 176 0.53 -3.23 3.45
C SER A 176 1.20 -3.78 4.72
N ALA A 177 0.48 -4.53 5.55
CA ALA A 177 0.95 -4.90 6.89
C ALA A 177 2.17 -5.84 6.90
N HIS A 178 3.07 -5.58 7.85
CA HIS A 178 3.78 -6.66 8.51
C HIS A 178 2.84 -7.30 9.52
N LEU A 179 2.64 -8.61 9.44
CA LEU A 179 1.86 -9.36 10.42
C LEU A 179 2.79 -10.06 11.40
N ALA A 180 2.55 -9.85 12.68
CA ALA A 180 3.32 -10.45 13.77
C ALA A 180 2.39 -11.31 14.65
N PRO A 181 2.32 -12.63 14.42
CA PRO A 181 1.63 -13.55 15.32
C PRO A 181 2.31 -13.56 16.68
N ASP A 182 1.53 -13.54 17.77
CA ASP A 182 2.06 -13.64 19.13
C ASP A 182 2.67 -15.03 19.33
N PRO A 183 3.98 -15.14 19.66
CA PRO A 183 4.65 -16.43 19.82
C PRO A 183 4.12 -17.26 20.98
N LYS A 184 3.37 -16.66 21.92
CA LYS A 184 2.75 -17.34 23.08
C LYS A 184 1.30 -17.73 22.83
N ASN A 185 0.61 -17.06 21.90
CA ASN A 185 -0.80 -17.31 21.61
C ASN A 185 -1.11 -17.08 20.13
N ASN A 186 -1.13 -18.14 19.35
CA ASN A 186 -1.39 -18.12 17.91
C ASN A 186 -2.76 -17.56 17.48
N ASN A 187 -3.66 -17.25 18.43
CA ASN A 187 -4.90 -16.54 18.15
C ASN A 187 -4.73 -15.01 18.14
N ILE A 188 -3.65 -14.51 18.73
CA ILE A 188 -3.35 -13.08 18.77
C ILE A 188 -2.40 -12.73 17.62
N VAL A 189 -2.79 -11.75 16.83
CA VAL A 189 -1.99 -11.25 15.70
C VAL A 189 -1.96 -9.74 15.73
N PHE A 190 -0.78 -9.18 15.50
CA PHE A 190 -0.58 -7.74 15.32
C PHE A 190 -0.32 -7.44 13.86
N GLY A 191 -0.87 -6.33 13.36
CA GLY A 191 -0.66 -5.90 11.98
C GLY A 191 -0.77 -4.39 11.83
N GLY A 192 0.11 -3.83 11.00
CA GLY A 192 0.14 -2.41 10.66
C GLY A 192 -0.74 -2.08 9.45
N THR A 193 -0.86 -0.78 9.18
CA THR A 193 -1.36 -0.22 7.92
C THR A 193 -0.85 1.21 7.80
N TYR A 194 -1.29 1.97 6.79
CA TYR A 194 -0.79 3.33 6.58
C TYR A 194 -0.80 4.21 7.83
N LYS A 195 0.04 5.26 7.85
CA LYS A 195 0.07 6.30 8.88
C LYS A 195 0.44 5.80 10.27
N GLY A 196 1.04 4.59 10.36
CA GLY A 196 1.39 3.98 11.63
C GLY A 196 0.20 3.44 12.42
N TYR A 197 -0.97 3.32 11.79
CA TYR A 197 -2.07 2.60 12.43
C TYR A 197 -1.72 1.14 12.58
N MET A 198 -1.94 0.61 13.77
CA MET A 198 -1.68 -0.78 14.11
C MET A 198 -2.82 -1.35 14.93
N MET A 199 -3.18 -2.58 14.66
CA MET A 199 -4.21 -3.28 15.39
C MET A 199 -3.72 -4.64 15.90
N MET A 200 -4.32 -5.08 16.97
CA MET A 200 -4.25 -6.44 17.50
C MET A 200 -5.60 -7.10 17.29
N GLN A 201 -5.60 -8.27 16.73
CA GLN A 201 -6.81 -9.10 16.58
C GLN A 201 -6.69 -10.38 17.40
N ASP A 202 -7.74 -10.70 18.15
CA ASP A 202 -7.91 -11.98 18.81
C ASP A 202 -8.87 -12.86 17.98
N HIS A 203 -8.31 -13.81 17.28
CA HIS A 203 -9.06 -14.74 16.43
C HIS A 203 -9.91 -15.76 17.22
N SER A 204 -9.73 -15.90 18.53
CA SER A 204 -10.56 -16.79 19.36
C SER A 204 -11.98 -16.26 19.56
N ASN A 205 -12.15 -14.94 19.46
CA ASN A 205 -13.41 -14.25 19.68
C ASN A 205 -13.74 -13.15 18.66
N GLY A 206 -12.82 -12.90 17.70
CA GLY A 206 -12.97 -11.90 16.64
C GLY A 206 -12.76 -10.45 17.08
N GLN A 207 -12.32 -10.20 18.31
CA GLN A 207 -12.12 -8.83 18.80
C GLN A 207 -10.88 -8.19 18.18
N ILE A 208 -11.01 -6.91 17.83
CA ILE A 208 -9.94 -6.07 17.30
C ILE A 208 -9.74 -4.88 18.22
N ARG A 209 -8.48 -4.55 18.50
CA ARG A 209 -8.09 -3.39 19.31
C ARG A 209 -7.02 -2.58 18.59
N SER A 210 -7.15 -1.25 18.59
CA SER A 210 -6.09 -0.36 18.17
C SER A 210 -4.95 -0.36 19.19
N VAL A 211 -3.71 -0.46 18.70
CA VAL A 211 -2.48 -0.53 19.50
C VAL A 211 -1.38 0.37 18.93
N ASN A 212 -1.76 1.49 18.35
CA ASN A 212 -0.86 2.45 17.70
C ASN A 212 0.26 2.90 18.63
N VAL A 213 1.45 3.07 18.08
CA VAL A 213 2.57 3.71 18.80
C VAL A 213 2.22 5.16 19.14
N TRP A 214 1.66 5.87 18.16
CA TRP A 214 1.25 7.27 18.29
C TRP A 214 -0.02 7.50 17.49
N PRO A 215 -1.11 7.95 18.12
CA PRO A 215 -2.38 8.19 17.44
C PRO A 215 -2.32 9.54 16.68
N ASP A 216 -1.94 9.51 15.41
CA ASP A 216 -1.88 10.68 14.55
C ASP A 216 -2.55 10.39 13.21
N ASN A 217 -3.05 11.43 12.54
CA ASN A 217 -3.59 11.35 11.19
C ASN A 217 -2.98 12.44 10.31
N PRO A 218 -1.82 12.19 9.72
CA PRO A 218 -1.10 13.14 8.90
C PRO A 218 -1.65 13.31 7.48
N ALA A 219 -2.77 12.70 7.13
CA ALA A 219 -3.37 12.83 5.81
C ALA A 219 -3.55 14.30 5.41
N GLY A 220 -3.12 14.65 4.21
CA GLY A 220 -3.11 16.02 3.71
C GLY A 220 -1.86 16.83 4.04
N SER A 221 -0.87 16.23 4.73
CA SER A 221 0.41 16.86 5.08
C SER A 221 1.58 16.04 4.60
N GLY A 222 2.73 16.68 4.41
CA GLY A 222 4.00 15.99 4.19
C GLY A 222 4.54 15.35 5.46
N ALA A 223 5.60 14.58 5.33
CA ALA A 223 6.21 13.88 6.46
C ALA A 223 6.89 14.82 7.47
N GLU A 224 7.20 16.05 7.08
CA GLU A 224 7.86 17.07 7.90
C GLU A 224 7.07 17.49 9.15
N VAL A 225 5.73 17.33 9.14
CA VAL A 225 4.89 17.69 10.30
C VAL A 225 4.70 16.53 11.29
N MET A 226 5.17 15.33 10.95
CA MET A 226 4.93 14.14 11.75
C MET A 226 5.89 14.04 12.93
N LYS A 227 5.36 13.69 14.11
CA LYS A 227 6.19 13.32 15.25
C LYS A 227 6.97 12.01 14.97
N TYR A 228 6.29 11.03 14.42
CA TYR A 228 6.86 9.75 13.97
C TYR A 228 6.41 9.48 12.55
N ARG A 229 7.36 9.29 11.64
CA ARG A 229 7.09 8.93 10.26
C ARG A 229 7.02 7.42 10.16
N PHE A 230 5.91 6.90 9.66
CA PHE A 230 5.72 5.48 9.40
C PHE A 230 5.60 5.27 7.90
N ASN A 231 6.38 4.35 7.36
CA ASN A 231 6.13 3.82 6.02
C ASN A 231 4.80 3.06 6.03
N TRP A 232 4.10 3.01 4.92
CA TRP A 232 2.86 2.22 4.86
C TRP A 232 3.09 0.73 5.12
N ASN A 233 4.30 0.24 4.81
CA ASN A 233 4.77 -1.13 5.07
C ASN A 233 5.78 -1.14 6.22
N PHE A 234 5.53 -0.41 7.31
CA PHE A 234 6.44 -0.33 8.42
C PHE A 234 6.62 -1.68 9.14
N PRO A 235 7.84 -2.00 9.60
CA PRO A 235 8.11 -3.28 10.21
C PRO A 235 7.49 -3.41 11.61
N VAL A 236 6.86 -4.57 11.84
CA VAL A 236 6.33 -5.00 13.13
C VAL A 236 6.80 -6.43 13.38
N MET A 237 7.44 -6.71 14.51
CA MET A 237 7.90 -8.06 14.82
C MET A 237 8.06 -8.29 16.33
N PHE A 238 7.87 -9.53 16.75
CA PHE A 238 8.27 -9.95 18.10
C PHE A 238 9.76 -10.23 18.18
N SER A 239 10.34 -9.97 19.36
CA SER A 239 11.70 -10.41 19.69
C SER A 239 11.79 -11.93 19.63
N PRO A 240 12.79 -12.50 18.94
CA PRO A 240 13.02 -13.95 18.94
C PRO A 240 13.52 -14.48 20.32
N ASN A 241 14.03 -13.61 21.18
CA ASN A 241 14.57 -13.98 22.50
C ASN A 241 13.56 -13.74 23.62
N ASN A 242 12.71 -12.72 23.49
CA ASN A 242 11.74 -12.34 24.51
C ASN A 242 10.32 -12.17 23.91
N PRO A 243 9.45 -13.16 24.06
CA PRO A 243 8.13 -13.15 23.45
C PRO A 243 7.18 -12.08 24.01
N ASN A 244 7.60 -11.32 25.03
CA ASN A 244 6.84 -10.16 25.51
C ASN A 244 7.18 -8.87 24.78
N LYS A 245 8.30 -8.81 24.07
CA LYS A 245 8.74 -7.62 23.35
C LYS A 245 8.21 -7.62 21.93
N LEU A 246 7.40 -6.62 21.62
CA LEU A 246 6.92 -6.31 20.26
C LEU A 246 7.60 -5.02 19.80
N TYR A 247 8.28 -5.06 18.65
CA TYR A 247 8.93 -3.92 18.04
C TYR A 247 8.07 -3.34 16.91
N ALA A 248 8.14 -2.02 16.74
CA ALA A 248 7.60 -1.31 15.59
C ALA A 248 8.56 -0.21 15.14
N GLY A 249 8.75 -0.08 13.82
CA GLY A 249 9.64 0.92 13.22
C GLY A 249 8.86 2.11 12.64
N SER A 250 9.16 3.33 13.14
CA SER A 250 8.92 4.58 12.44
C SER A 250 10.26 5.10 11.90
N ASN A 251 10.56 6.39 11.98
CA ASN A 251 11.95 6.89 11.92
C ASN A 251 12.71 6.61 13.23
N TYR A 252 12.00 6.14 14.26
CA TYR A 252 12.54 5.63 15.52
C TYR A 252 12.16 4.15 15.70
N LEU A 253 12.94 3.42 16.51
CA LEU A 253 12.55 2.09 16.96
C LEU A 253 11.75 2.18 18.25
N HIS A 254 10.60 1.53 18.26
CA HIS A 254 9.70 1.45 19.41
C HIS A 254 9.58 0.02 19.91
N VAL A 255 9.38 -0.14 21.23
CA VAL A 255 9.12 -1.43 21.87
C VAL A 255 7.91 -1.34 22.80
N SER A 256 7.09 -2.37 22.77
CA SER A 256 6.03 -2.63 23.75
C SER A 256 6.29 -3.95 24.45
N GLU A 257 6.11 -3.97 25.78
CA GLU A 257 6.24 -5.19 26.62
C GLU A 257 4.88 -5.63 27.18
N ASN A 258 3.80 -5.00 26.76
CA ASN A 258 2.43 -5.24 27.24
C ASN A 258 1.40 -5.32 26.11
N SER A 259 1.76 -6.01 25.02
CA SER A 259 0.87 -6.26 23.88
C SER A 259 0.32 -4.97 23.24
N GLY A 260 1.18 -3.96 23.06
CA GLY A 260 0.85 -2.71 22.41
C GLY A 260 -0.01 -1.74 23.23
N GLN A 261 -0.19 -1.98 24.56
CA GLN A 261 -0.93 -1.04 25.39
C GLN A 261 -0.14 0.25 25.65
N THR A 262 1.18 0.13 25.79
CA THR A 262 2.11 1.26 25.88
C THR A 262 3.35 1.00 25.06
N TRP A 263 3.97 2.07 24.58
CA TRP A 263 5.17 2.03 23.76
C TRP A 263 6.27 2.89 24.34
N LYS A 264 7.50 2.42 24.22
CA LYS A 264 8.71 3.15 24.56
C LYS A 264 9.57 3.30 23.31
N THR A 265 10.00 4.51 23.00
CA THR A 265 11.02 4.77 21.99
C THR A 265 12.40 4.42 22.56
N ILE A 266 13.16 3.59 21.85
CA ILE A 266 14.44 3.05 22.26
C ILE A 266 15.60 3.39 21.31
N SER A 267 15.40 4.36 20.41
CA SER A 267 16.45 4.86 19.52
C SER A 267 16.36 6.37 19.35
N PRO A 268 17.44 7.03 18.85
CA PRO A 268 17.32 8.32 18.16
C PRO A 268 16.61 8.14 16.82
N ASP A 269 16.46 9.23 16.03
CA ASP A 269 16.09 9.13 14.61
C ASP A 269 17.21 8.37 13.88
N LEU A 270 16.85 7.23 13.26
CA LEU A 270 17.79 6.32 12.58
C LEU A 270 17.80 6.52 11.06
N THR A 271 17.31 7.66 10.61
CA THR A 271 17.22 8.03 9.20
C THR A 271 18.15 9.23 8.89
N ARG A 272 18.32 9.55 7.61
CA ARG A 272 19.04 10.77 7.21
C ARG A 272 18.28 12.05 7.56
N ASN A 273 16.95 11.96 7.62
CA ASN A 273 16.07 13.09 7.94
C ASN A 273 16.40 14.35 7.14
N ILE A 274 16.65 14.20 5.83
CA ILE A 274 16.97 15.32 4.93
C ILE A 274 15.68 16.11 4.69
N PRO A 275 15.63 17.42 5.04
CA PRO A 275 14.39 18.21 4.99
C PRO A 275 13.71 18.16 3.61
N GLU A 276 14.48 18.23 2.54
CA GLU A 276 13.96 18.25 1.15
C GLU A 276 13.28 16.94 0.75
N THR A 277 13.60 15.83 1.40
CA THR A 277 13.05 14.50 1.08
C THR A 277 11.81 14.14 1.88
N ILE A 278 11.49 14.91 2.93
CA ILE A 278 10.33 14.68 3.80
C ILE A 278 9.22 15.73 3.63
N MET A 279 9.43 16.71 2.74
CA MET A 279 8.40 17.69 2.39
C MET A 279 7.21 17.01 1.71
N SER A 280 6.12 17.77 1.56
CA SER A 280 4.97 17.34 0.77
C SER A 280 5.38 16.89 -0.62
N SER A 281 4.99 15.68 -1.00
CA SER A 281 5.26 15.08 -2.30
C SER A 281 4.22 15.50 -3.35
N GLY A 282 4.54 15.26 -4.64
CA GLY A 282 3.74 15.71 -5.76
C GLY A 282 3.89 17.20 -6.06
N GLY A 283 3.00 17.76 -6.86
CA GLY A 283 3.02 19.18 -7.20
C GLY A 283 3.83 19.50 -8.46
N PRO A 284 3.97 20.78 -8.84
CA PRO A 284 3.48 21.97 -8.09
C PRO A 284 1.96 22.21 -8.18
N ILE A 285 1.25 21.47 -9.06
CA ILE A 285 -0.19 21.70 -9.29
C ILE A 285 -1.02 20.90 -8.28
N THR A 286 -0.76 19.59 -8.15
CA THR A 286 -1.46 18.71 -7.20
C THR A 286 -0.45 17.99 -6.33
N GLN A 287 -0.65 18.05 -5.02
CA GLN A 287 0.21 17.37 -4.06
C GLN A 287 -0.29 15.95 -3.79
N ASP A 288 0.64 15.03 -3.50
CA ASP A 288 0.39 13.66 -3.10
C ASP A 288 0.61 13.51 -1.59
N ASN A 289 -0.39 13.86 -0.82
CA ASN A 289 -0.36 13.76 0.64
C ASN A 289 -1.43 12.77 1.13
N THR A 290 -1.50 11.59 0.51
CA THR A 290 -2.46 10.54 0.87
C THR A 290 -2.16 9.93 2.25
N GLY A 291 -0.91 10.02 2.69
CA GLY A 291 -0.47 9.47 3.97
C GLY A 291 -0.09 7.99 3.88
N ALA A 292 0.11 7.48 2.68
CA ALA A 292 0.58 6.11 2.46
C ALA A 292 2.11 6.04 2.41
N GLU A 293 2.74 6.75 1.49
CA GLU A 293 4.15 6.60 1.14
C GLU A 293 4.99 7.74 1.73
N TYR A 294 5.31 7.64 3.02
CA TYR A 294 6.24 8.55 3.65
C TYR A 294 7.67 8.02 3.57
N TYR A 295 8.63 8.91 3.37
CA TYR A 295 10.05 8.63 3.25
C TYR A 295 10.81 8.96 4.54
N ALA A 296 12.06 8.47 4.64
CA ALA A 296 12.93 8.54 5.79
C ALA A 296 12.34 7.81 7.01
N ASN A 297 12.17 6.50 6.84
CA ASN A 297 11.62 5.59 7.85
C ASN A 297 12.49 4.35 8.05
N ILE A 298 12.35 3.68 9.17
CA ILE A 298 12.84 2.31 9.35
C ILE A 298 12.03 1.39 8.47
N PHE A 299 12.72 0.60 7.64
CA PHE A 299 12.09 -0.34 6.71
C PHE A 299 12.42 -1.81 7.02
N ALA A 300 13.49 -2.05 7.77
CA ALA A 300 13.89 -3.38 8.21
C ALA A 300 14.34 -3.37 9.68
N ILE A 301 13.94 -4.40 10.43
CA ILE A 301 14.38 -4.66 11.80
C ILE A 301 14.76 -6.14 11.88
N ALA A 302 15.90 -6.43 12.51
CA ALA A 302 16.29 -7.78 12.85
C ALA A 302 17.01 -7.82 14.20
N GLU A 303 16.49 -8.59 15.14
CA GLU A 303 17.18 -8.89 16.40
C GLU A 303 17.91 -10.22 16.27
N SER A 304 19.13 -10.29 16.81
CA SER A 304 19.92 -11.52 16.85
C SER A 304 19.15 -12.62 17.58
N LYS A 305 19.13 -13.82 17.03
CA LYS A 305 18.55 -15.00 17.69
C LYS A 305 19.48 -15.56 18.79
N LEU A 306 20.76 -15.16 18.77
CA LEU A 306 21.77 -15.65 19.70
C LEU A 306 21.95 -14.76 20.91
N GLU A 307 21.64 -13.46 20.77
CA GLU A 307 21.91 -12.48 21.83
C GLU A 307 20.77 -11.45 21.88
N GLU A 308 20.02 -11.44 22.98
CA GLU A 308 18.94 -10.49 23.19
C GLU A 308 19.48 -9.06 23.24
N GLY A 309 18.79 -8.13 22.58
CA GLY A 309 19.17 -6.72 22.55
C GLY A 309 20.23 -6.34 21.53
N VAL A 310 20.76 -7.30 20.75
CA VAL A 310 21.53 -7.00 19.54
C VAL A 310 20.56 -6.86 18.38
N ILE A 311 20.31 -5.60 17.98
CA ILE A 311 19.28 -5.27 16.99
C ILE A 311 19.90 -4.47 15.84
N TRP A 312 19.60 -4.89 14.62
CA TRP A 312 19.96 -4.23 13.39
C TRP A 312 18.73 -3.53 12.81
N VAL A 313 18.94 -2.31 12.30
CA VAL A 313 17.89 -1.50 11.72
C VAL A 313 18.38 -0.94 10.39
N GLY A 314 17.56 -1.10 9.35
CA GLY A 314 17.77 -0.49 8.03
C GLY A 314 16.68 0.50 7.70
N SER A 315 17.05 1.66 7.14
CA SER A 315 16.12 2.69 6.70
C SER A 315 15.87 2.64 5.19
N ASP A 316 14.75 3.22 4.75
CA ASP A 316 14.42 3.38 3.33
C ASP A 316 15.29 4.43 2.64
N ASP A 317 16.00 5.27 3.39
CA ASP A 317 16.96 6.26 2.91
C ASP A 317 18.43 5.80 3.02
N GLY A 318 18.67 4.51 3.27
CA GLY A 318 19.92 3.80 3.09
C GLY A 318 20.88 3.80 4.27
N LEU A 319 20.42 4.07 5.48
CA LEU A 319 21.25 3.91 6.68
C LEU A 319 21.08 2.53 7.31
N ILE A 320 22.14 2.02 7.87
CA ILE A 320 22.15 0.80 8.68
C ILE A 320 22.72 1.13 10.06
N HIS A 321 21.97 0.80 11.09
CA HIS A 321 22.37 1.00 12.47
C HIS A 321 22.30 -0.31 13.25
N ILE A 322 23.14 -0.41 14.28
CA ILE A 322 23.14 -1.53 15.23
C ILE A 322 23.11 -1.00 16.67
N THR A 323 22.38 -1.68 17.52
CA THR A 323 22.54 -1.61 18.98
C THR A 323 22.97 -2.96 19.50
N LYS A 324 23.77 -2.97 20.59
CA LYS A 324 24.23 -4.19 21.29
C LYS A 324 23.78 -4.23 22.76
N ASP A 325 22.96 -3.27 23.16
CA ASP A 325 22.55 -3.05 24.55
C ASP A 325 21.04 -2.78 24.71
N GLY A 326 20.24 -3.28 23.75
CA GLY A 326 18.79 -3.16 23.79
C GLY A 326 18.27 -1.75 23.49
N GLY A 327 19.02 -0.97 22.72
CA GLY A 327 18.64 0.36 22.28
C GLY A 327 19.11 1.51 23.18
N LYS A 328 20.02 1.27 24.13
CA LYS A 328 20.60 2.35 24.94
C LYS A 328 21.62 3.16 24.15
N THR A 329 22.40 2.49 23.31
CA THR A 329 23.35 3.12 22.38
C THR A 329 23.16 2.57 20.96
N TRP A 330 23.45 3.40 19.95
CA TRP A 330 23.32 3.06 18.54
C TRP A 330 24.57 3.45 17.76
N GLU A 331 25.04 2.56 16.93
CA GLU A 331 26.17 2.75 16.04
C GLU A 331 25.69 2.75 14.58
N ASN A 332 26.11 3.74 13.80
CA ASN A 332 25.87 3.75 12.35
C ASN A 332 26.97 2.92 11.68
N ILE A 333 26.56 1.82 11.06
CA ILE A 333 27.45 0.88 10.38
C ILE A 333 27.20 0.85 8.86
N THR A 334 26.60 1.91 8.32
CA THR A 334 26.31 2.03 6.89
C THR A 334 27.59 1.85 6.06
N PRO A 335 27.62 0.95 5.06
CA PRO A 335 28.78 0.80 4.20
C PRO A 335 29.16 2.08 3.45
N PRO A 336 30.43 2.23 3.06
CA PRO A 336 30.84 3.38 2.24
C PRO A 336 30.06 3.47 0.92
N LYS A 337 29.88 4.69 0.39
CA LYS A 337 29.13 4.97 -0.86
C LYS A 337 29.48 4.08 -2.06
N LYS A 338 30.72 3.65 -2.21
CA LYS A 338 31.12 2.76 -3.30
C LYS A 338 30.56 1.36 -3.20
N LEU A 339 30.15 0.92 -1.99
CA LEU A 339 29.56 -0.40 -1.72
C LEU A 339 28.04 -0.32 -1.57
N SER A 340 27.51 0.80 -1.10
CA SER A 340 26.08 1.08 -0.99
C SER A 340 25.83 2.52 -1.44
N PRO A 341 25.23 2.74 -2.61
CA PRO A 341 24.86 4.07 -3.06
C PRO A 341 23.99 4.79 -2.02
N GLU A 342 24.07 6.13 -1.99
CA GLU A 342 23.18 6.92 -1.14
C GLU A 342 21.70 6.69 -1.50
N LEU A 343 20.85 6.76 -0.50
CA LEU A 343 19.39 6.65 -0.62
C LEU A 343 18.89 5.29 -1.15
N ASN A 344 19.67 4.24 -0.99
CA ASN A 344 19.22 2.87 -1.25
C ASN A 344 18.33 2.40 -0.10
N MET A 345 17.17 1.88 -0.44
CA MET A 345 16.28 1.25 0.53
C MET A 345 16.89 -0.04 1.10
N ILE A 346 17.00 -0.15 2.41
CA ILE A 346 17.43 -1.36 3.11
C ILE A 346 16.20 -2.24 3.40
N ASN A 347 15.92 -3.15 2.48
CA ASN A 347 14.69 -3.94 2.47
C ASN A 347 14.63 -5.06 3.51
N SER A 348 15.78 -5.63 3.84
CA SER A 348 15.85 -6.74 4.80
C SER A 348 17.23 -6.84 5.42
N CYS A 349 17.27 -7.36 6.64
CA CYS A 349 18.48 -7.73 7.33
C CYS A 349 18.44 -9.24 7.57
N LEU A 350 19.30 -9.98 6.88
CA LEU A 350 19.41 -11.42 7.03
C LEU A 350 20.55 -11.70 8.00
N LEU A 351 20.20 -11.91 9.27
CA LEU A 351 21.14 -12.34 10.28
C LEU A 351 21.23 -13.88 10.26
N TYR A 352 22.10 -14.41 9.39
CA TYR A 352 22.52 -15.79 9.53
C TYR A 352 23.49 -15.90 10.69
N THR A 353 23.14 -16.76 11.58
CA THR A 353 24.03 -17.22 12.63
C THR A 353 24.95 -18.28 12.04
N SER A 354 26.24 -18.08 12.14
CA SER A 354 27.35 -19.02 12.05
C SER A 354 27.52 -19.87 10.79
N ASP A 355 26.49 -20.24 10.04
CA ASP A 355 26.64 -21.30 9.03
C ASP A 355 26.86 -20.84 7.59
N ALA A 356 26.60 -19.58 7.25
CA ALA A 356 26.83 -19.09 5.87
C ALA A 356 28.35 -18.90 5.54
N ALA A 357 29.21 -18.91 6.55
CA ALA A 357 30.67 -18.82 6.38
C ALA A 357 31.35 -20.20 6.38
N ASP A 358 30.68 -21.23 6.88
CA ASP A 358 31.23 -22.59 7.00
C ASP A 358 30.94 -23.49 5.81
N GLU A 359 30.09 -23.07 4.86
CA GLU A 359 29.77 -23.85 3.64
C GLU A 359 30.74 -23.57 2.47
N THR A 360 31.89 -22.98 2.71
CA THR A 360 32.92 -22.75 1.68
C THR A 360 34.14 -23.64 1.83
N GLU A 361 34.02 -24.87 2.34
CA GLU A 361 35.04 -25.90 2.18
C GLU A 361 34.53 -27.07 1.29
#